data_9ab5b4b33ff02f380a4c86fbb026d488
#
_entry.id   9ab5b4b33ff02f380a4c86fbb026d488
#
_cell.length_a   1.000
_cell.length_b   1.000
_cell.length_c   1.000
_cell.angle_alpha   90.00
_cell.angle_beta   90.00
_cell.angle_gamma   90.00
#
_symmetry.space_group_name_H-M   'P 1'
#
loop_
_entity.id
_entity.type
_entity.pdbx_description
1 polymer ?
#
loop_
_entity_poly.entity_id
_entity_poly.type
_entity_poly.pdbx_seq_one_letter_code
_entity_poly.pdbx_strand_id
1 'polypeptide(L)'
;MTHSSPVDYQTDPSQYRHWQLHFDGPIATLKADFDENAGLCPGYKLKLNSYDLGVDIELSDAINRIRFEHPEVRTVVLTSGKDKVFCSGANIFMLGVSSHAWKVNFCKFTNETRNGMEDASAHSGLKFLAAVNGACAGGGYELALACDEIILIDDLSSAVSLPEVPLLGVLPGTGGLTRVTDKRHVRHDLADLFCTNAEGVRGEKALAWRLVDAVAKPAVFAKKVQERALALAAQSDRPANATGVVLFALQRTLEPNGLVYSHLTVTMDRSKRTAVFTIHGPSGAQPTDIAGIAAAGAAWYPLALARELEDAILSMRTNEPEIGTWLLKTQGDCAAVLAMDATLLAQQSHWLVRETIGLMRRTFSRLDLSSRSLFALIESGSCFVGSLLELALACDRSYHLALPDDPASAPRIAVCESNFGLYPMVTGQSRLGRRFYDEAAAMDAVRASLGQTLDAAAAFDLGLVTADPDDLDWADELRIAIEERVSMSPDALTGLEANLRFNGQENMFTRIFGRLTAWQNWIFQRPNAVGEKGALKVYGKGEKAAFDWNRV
;
A
#
# COMPACT_ATOMS: atom_id res chain seq x y z
N MET A 1 -14.03 -12.21 -16.05
CA MET A 1 -15.30 -11.83 -15.44
C MET A 1 -15.24 -10.34 -15.13
N THR A 2 -16.20 -9.56 -15.55
CA THR A 2 -16.47 -8.26 -14.97
C THR A 2 -17.17 -8.52 -13.65
N HIS A 3 -16.68 -7.97 -12.54
CA HIS A 3 -17.38 -8.04 -11.26
C HIS A 3 -18.77 -7.44 -11.41
N SER A 4 -19.79 -8.15 -10.93
CA SER A 4 -21.17 -7.66 -10.95
C SER A 4 -21.43 -6.54 -9.94
N SER A 5 -20.52 -6.35 -9.00
CA SER A 5 -20.57 -5.30 -7.97
C SER A 5 -19.17 -4.77 -7.69
N PRO A 6 -19.03 -3.48 -7.36
CA PRO A 6 -17.75 -2.91 -6.92
C PRO A 6 -17.22 -3.63 -5.69
N VAL A 7 -15.89 -3.73 -5.58
CA VAL A 7 -15.22 -4.24 -4.37
C VAL A 7 -15.32 -3.20 -3.29
N ASP A 8 -15.81 -3.60 -2.13
CA ASP A 8 -15.81 -2.82 -0.91
C ASP A 8 -14.65 -3.27 -0.01
N TYR A 9 -13.80 -2.31 0.38
CA TYR A 9 -12.69 -2.55 1.30
C TYR A 9 -13.06 -2.33 2.77
N GLN A 10 -14.30 -1.86 3.04
CA GLN A 10 -14.80 -1.70 4.40
C GLN A 10 -15.35 -3.02 4.92
N THR A 11 -14.90 -3.42 6.09
CA THR A 11 -15.40 -4.58 6.84
C THR A 11 -15.21 -4.37 8.34
N ASP A 12 -15.71 -5.28 9.15
CA ASP A 12 -15.52 -5.30 10.60
C ASP A 12 -15.59 -6.74 11.13
N PRO A 13 -15.10 -7.01 12.34
CA PRO A 13 -15.04 -8.39 12.89
C PRO A 13 -16.37 -9.13 12.94
N SER A 14 -17.51 -8.42 13.02
CA SER A 14 -18.83 -9.06 13.01
C SER A 14 -19.24 -9.58 11.62
N GLN A 15 -18.58 -9.12 10.58
CA GLN A 15 -18.81 -9.47 9.19
C GLN A 15 -17.79 -10.48 8.64
N TYR A 16 -16.72 -10.77 9.39
CA TYR A 16 -15.70 -11.70 8.93
C TYR A 16 -16.25 -13.09 8.66
N ARG A 17 -15.91 -13.65 7.53
CA ARG A 17 -16.28 -14.99 7.07
C ARG A 17 -15.08 -15.93 6.96
N HIS A 18 -13.89 -15.38 7.06
CA HIS A 18 -12.65 -16.09 6.78
C HIS A 18 -11.72 -16.13 7.98
N TRP A 19 -11.62 -15.03 8.73
CA TRP A 19 -10.73 -14.92 9.87
C TRP A 19 -11.49 -14.88 11.18
N GLN A 20 -11.02 -15.64 12.15
CA GLN A 20 -11.48 -15.58 13.53
C GLN A 20 -10.40 -14.88 14.37
N LEU A 21 -10.78 -13.79 15.04
CA LEU A 21 -9.88 -13.00 15.87
C LEU A 21 -10.18 -13.25 17.35
N HIS A 22 -9.16 -13.70 18.10
CA HIS A 22 -9.25 -14.00 19.52
C HIS A 22 -8.13 -13.30 20.28
N PHE A 23 -8.41 -12.83 21.48
CA PHE A 23 -7.47 -12.14 22.34
C PHE A 23 -7.24 -12.92 23.64
N ASP A 24 -5.98 -13.06 24.04
CA ASP A 24 -5.54 -13.67 25.29
C ASP A 24 -4.36 -12.87 25.86
N GLY A 25 -4.67 -11.87 26.68
CA GLY A 25 -3.69 -10.93 27.22
C GLY A 25 -2.87 -10.25 26.12
N PRO A 26 -1.54 -10.40 26.09
CA PRO A 26 -0.68 -9.74 25.09
C PRO A 26 -0.66 -10.47 23.73
N ILE A 27 -1.44 -11.52 23.57
CA ILE A 27 -1.46 -12.34 22.35
C ILE A 27 -2.83 -12.21 21.68
N ALA A 28 -2.81 -11.87 20.38
CA ALA A 28 -3.97 -12.06 19.51
C ALA A 28 -3.74 -13.29 18.63
N THR A 29 -4.79 -14.05 18.38
CA THR A 29 -4.77 -15.18 17.44
C THR A 29 -5.68 -14.88 16.26
N LEU A 30 -5.13 -14.85 15.07
CA LEU A 30 -5.83 -14.83 13.80
C LEU A 30 -5.89 -16.27 13.26
N LYS A 31 -7.07 -16.87 13.38
CA LYS A 31 -7.31 -18.25 12.94
C LYS A 31 -7.98 -18.26 11.57
N ALA A 32 -7.28 -18.78 10.55
CA ALA A 32 -7.80 -18.99 9.22
C ALA A 32 -8.80 -20.16 9.20
N ASP A 33 -10.07 -19.85 8.97
CA ASP A 33 -11.14 -20.85 8.79
C ASP A 33 -12.07 -20.35 7.68
N PHE A 34 -11.53 -20.33 6.44
CA PHE A 34 -12.17 -19.67 5.32
C PHE A 34 -13.47 -20.39 4.93
N ASP A 35 -14.55 -19.61 4.84
CA ASP A 35 -15.83 -20.10 4.31
C ASP A 35 -15.67 -20.39 2.82
N GLU A 36 -15.71 -21.67 2.46
CA GLU A 36 -15.48 -22.13 1.10
C GLU A 36 -16.45 -21.53 0.07
N ASN A 37 -17.64 -21.13 0.51
CA ASN A 37 -18.70 -20.61 -0.34
C ASN A 37 -18.77 -19.07 -0.35
N ALA A 38 -17.91 -18.40 0.40
CA ALA A 38 -17.89 -16.95 0.53
C ALA A 38 -16.82 -16.28 -0.35
N GLY A 39 -16.50 -16.86 -1.48
CA GLY A 39 -15.64 -16.20 -2.47
C GLY A 39 -16.23 -14.86 -2.89
N LEU A 40 -15.37 -13.85 -3.09
CA LEU A 40 -15.76 -12.49 -3.46
C LEU A 40 -16.56 -12.43 -4.77
N CYS A 41 -16.36 -13.42 -5.66
CA CYS A 41 -17.10 -13.59 -6.90
C CYS A 41 -17.63 -15.00 -7.06
N PRO A 42 -18.74 -15.17 -7.80
CA PRO A 42 -19.24 -16.50 -8.15
C PRO A 42 -18.26 -17.25 -9.08
N GLY A 43 -18.35 -18.59 -9.08
CA GLY A 43 -17.64 -19.45 -10.03
C GLY A 43 -16.41 -20.17 -9.46
N TYR A 44 -16.06 -19.94 -8.20
CA TYR A 44 -15.01 -20.71 -7.49
C TYR A 44 -15.37 -20.92 -6.01
N LYS A 45 -14.64 -21.81 -5.35
CA LYS A 45 -14.76 -22.08 -3.91
C LYS A 45 -13.39 -21.99 -3.25
N LEU A 46 -13.36 -21.47 -2.02
CA LEU A 46 -12.13 -21.27 -1.23
C LEU A 46 -11.75 -22.55 -0.45
N LYS A 47 -11.60 -23.67 -1.16
CA LYS A 47 -11.22 -24.95 -0.56
C LYS A 47 -9.83 -24.91 0.04
N LEU A 48 -9.59 -25.67 1.09
CA LEU A 48 -8.28 -25.84 1.74
C LEU A 48 -7.66 -24.51 2.20
N ASN A 49 -8.48 -23.61 2.68
CA ASN A 49 -8.06 -22.23 2.98
C ASN A 49 -7.32 -21.57 1.80
N SER A 50 -7.72 -21.86 0.55
CA SER A 50 -7.30 -21.01 -0.57
C SER A 50 -7.99 -19.67 -0.47
N TYR A 51 -7.32 -18.59 -0.89
CA TYR A 51 -7.83 -17.25 -0.66
C TYR A 51 -8.01 -16.44 -1.95
N ASP A 52 -8.91 -15.47 -1.85
CA ASP A 52 -9.11 -14.39 -2.79
C ASP A 52 -8.92 -13.02 -2.10
N LEU A 53 -9.28 -11.95 -2.80
CA LEU A 53 -9.13 -10.59 -2.25
C LEU A 53 -9.96 -10.36 -0.97
N GLY A 54 -11.13 -11.01 -0.82
CA GLY A 54 -11.98 -10.88 0.36
C GLY A 54 -11.29 -11.35 1.65
N VAL A 55 -10.52 -12.43 1.55
CA VAL A 55 -9.72 -12.95 2.68
C VAL A 55 -8.64 -11.95 3.11
N ASP A 56 -7.97 -11.31 2.15
CA ASP A 56 -6.94 -10.30 2.45
C ASP A 56 -7.55 -8.97 2.96
N ILE A 57 -8.77 -8.61 2.54
CA ILE A 57 -9.50 -7.45 3.09
C ILE A 57 -9.76 -7.64 4.59
N GLU A 58 -10.29 -8.79 5.01
CA GLU A 58 -10.49 -9.10 6.42
C GLU A 58 -9.17 -9.13 7.20
N LEU A 59 -8.11 -9.71 6.64
CA LEU A 59 -6.79 -9.75 7.28
C LEU A 59 -6.21 -8.35 7.47
N SER A 60 -6.33 -7.49 6.48
CA SER A 60 -5.86 -6.09 6.55
C SER A 60 -6.62 -5.30 7.61
N ASP A 61 -7.95 -5.44 7.66
CA ASP A 61 -8.79 -4.81 8.68
C ASP A 61 -8.42 -5.31 10.08
N ALA A 62 -8.30 -6.64 10.26
CA ALA A 62 -7.93 -7.23 11.54
C ALA A 62 -6.57 -6.71 12.07
N ILE A 63 -5.57 -6.60 11.19
CA ILE A 63 -4.26 -6.05 11.58
C ILE A 63 -4.38 -4.58 11.99
N ASN A 64 -5.12 -3.76 11.23
CA ASN A 64 -5.34 -2.36 11.57
C ASN A 64 -6.10 -2.21 12.90
N ARG A 65 -7.10 -3.05 13.17
CA ARG A 65 -7.80 -3.04 14.47
C ARG A 65 -6.88 -3.43 15.61
N ILE A 66 -6.08 -4.47 15.47
CA ILE A 66 -5.08 -4.83 16.48
C ILE A 66 -4.12 -3.66 16.76
N ARG A 67 -3.71 -2.93 15.72
CA ARG A 67 -2.80 -1.77 15.88
C ARG A 67 -3.43 -0.62 16.66
N PHE A 68 -4.69 -0.29 16.42
CA PHE A 68 -5.35 0.88 16.97
C PHE A 68 -6.29 0.57 18.14
N GLU A 69 -7.05 -0.53 18.09
CA GLU A 69 -8.04 -0.87 19.09
C GLU A 69 -7.46 -1.66 20.27
N HIS A 70 -6.34 -2.38 20.04
CA HIS A 70 -5.74 -3.32 21.00
C HIS A 70 -4.26 -3.02 21.25
N PRO A 71 -3.91 -1.86 21.84
CA PRO A 71 -2.51 -1.51 22.12
C PRO A 71 -1.82 -2.47 23.09
N GLU A 72 -2.58 -3.22 23.90
CA GLU A 72 -2.09 -4.26 24.82
C GLU A 72 -1.56 -5.50 24.09
N VAL A 73 -2.01 -5.76 22.86
CA VAL A 73 -1.55 -6.89 22.05
C VAL A 73 -0.12 -6.62 21.56
N ARG A 74 0.76 -7.59 21.76
CA ARG A 74 2.19 -7.52 21.44
C ARG A 74 2.64 -8.56 20.44
N THR A 75 1.91 -9.71 20.40
CA THR A 75 2.16 -10.78 19.42
C THR A 75 0.87 -11.21 18.77
N VAL A 76 0.91 -11.39 17.46
CA VAL A 76 -0.16 -11.98 16.67
C VAL A 76 0.26 -13.37 16.22
N VAL A 77 -0.52 -14.38 16.58
CA VAL A 77 -0.32 -15.76 16.13
C VAL A 77 -1.27 -16.02 14.95
N LEU A 78 -0.72 -16.39 13.81
CA LEU A 78 -1.49 -16.86 12.65
C LEU A 78 -1.52 -18.39 12.67
N THR A 79 -2.71 -18.97 12.61
CA THR A 79 -2.92 -20.42 12.58
C THR A 79 -4.14 -20.79 11.74
N SER A 80 -4.40 -22.09 11.57
CA SER A 80 -5.57 -22.56 10.82
C SER A 80 -6.55 -23.34 11.68
N GLY A 81 -7.84 -23.21 11.37
CA GLY A 81 -8.93 -24.02 11.91
C GLY A 81 -9.17 -25.31 11.12
N LYS A 82 -8.54 -25.49 9.95
CA LYS A 82 -8.69 -26.69 9.13
C LYS A 82 -7.70 -27.79 9.61
N ASP A 83 -8.16 -29.03 9.59
CA ASP A 83 -7.30 -30.16 9.93
C ASP A 83 -6.25 -30.37 8.84
N LYS A 84 -4.97 -30.49 9.23
CA LYS A 84 -3.80 -30.74 8.36
C LYS A 84 -3.58 -29.75 7.21
N VAL A 85 -4.27 -28.62 7.22
CA VAL A 85 -4.12 -27.56 6.23
C VAL A 85 -3.95 -26.23 6.91
N PHE A 86 -2.84 -25.55 6.71
CA PHE A 86 -2.67 -24.16 7.09
C PHE A 86 -3.32 -23.26 6.04
N CYS A 87 -2.80 -23.26 4.82
CA CYS A 87 -3.33 -22.49 3.70
C CYS A 87 -2.73 -23.00 2.38
N SER A 88 -3.56 -23.24 1.38
CA SER A 88 -3.11 -23.70 0.05
C SER A 88 -2.76 -22.57 -0.92
N GLY A 89 -2.81 -21.30 -0.45
CA GLY A 89 -2.43 -20.13 -1.24
C GLY A 89 -3.56 -19.50 -2.03
N ALA A 90 -3.20 -18.66 -2.99
CA ALA A 90 -4.17 -17.98 -3.85
C ALA A 90 -5.07 -18.97 -4.60
N ASN A 91 -6.36 -18.66 -4.72
CA ASN A 91 -7.29 -19.53 -5.40
C ASN A 91 -7.01 -19.60 -6.91
N ILE A 92 -6.55 -20.76 -7.38
CA ILE A 92 -6.12 -20.96 -8.77
C ILE A 92 -7.30 -20.82 -9.74
N PHE A 93 -8.50 -21.25 -9.35
CA PHE A 93 -9.69 -21.11 -10.21
C PHE A 93 -10.08 -19.64 -10.36
N MET A 94 -10.03 -18.86 -9.27
CA MET A 94 -10.21 -17.41 -9.33
C MET A 94 -9.18 -16.78 -10.27
N LEU A 95 -7.91 -17.11 -10.14
CA LEU A 95 -6.85 -16.61 -11.02
C LEU A 95 -7.10 -16.99 -12.49
N GLY A 96 -7.54 -18.21 -12.75
CA GLY A 96 -7.81 -18.72 -14.10
C GLY A 96 -8.88 -17.93 -14.85
N VAL A 97 -9.92 -17.46 -14.14
CA VAL A 97 -11.06 -16.74 -14.74
C VAL A 97 -10.96 -15.21 -14.66
N SER A 98 -9.98 -14.69 -13.93
CA SER A 98 -9.82 -13.25 -13.69
C SER A 98 -9.14 -12.53 -14.86
N SER A 99 -9.49 -11.26 -15.05
CA SER A 99 -8.79 -10.37 -15.98
C SER A 99 -7.35 -10.10 -15.51
N HIS A 100 -6.51 -9.61 -16.42
CA HIS A 100 -5.13 -9.21 -16.07
C HIS A 100 -5.11 -8.13 -14.98
N ALA A 101 -5.91 -7.07 -15.12
CA ALA A 101 -5.99 -5.99 -14.13
C ALA A 101 -6.41 -6.51 -12.75
N TRP A 102 -7.36 -7.43 -12.69
CA TRP A 102 -7.78 -8.06 -11.43
C TRP A 102 -6.64 -8.82 -10.76
N LYS A 103 -5.92 -9.69 -11.52
CA LYS A 103 -4.79 -10.46 -11.00
C LYS A 103 -3.72 -9.55 -10.38
N VAL A 104 -3.38 -8.48 -11.09
CA VAL A 104 -2.35 -7.52 -10.62
C VAL A 104 -2.81 -6.77 -9.38
N ASN A 105 -4.06 -6.26 -9.36
CA ASN A 105 -4.59 -5.54 -8.18
C ASN A 105 -4.75 -6.46 -6.97
N PHE A 106 -5.16 -7.71 -7.17
CA PHE A 106 -5.16 -8.75 -6.13
C PHE A 106 -3.75 -8.94 -5.55
N CYS A 107 -2.75 -9.18 -6.39
CA CYS A 107 -1.36 -9.34 -5.93
C CYS A 107 -0.82 -8.09 -5.23
N LYS A 108 -1.17 -6.89 -5.71
CA LYS A 108 -0.77 -5.63 -5.05
C LYS A 108 -1.31 -5.55 -3.64
N PHE A 109 -2.61 -5.73 -3.46
CA PHE A 109 -3.22 -5.63 -2.13
C PHE A 109 -2.71 -6.71 -1.19
N THR A 110 -2.56 -7.94 -1.69
CA THR A 110 -1.95 -9.05 -0.96
C THR A 110 -0.53 -8.72 -0.49
N ASN A 111 0.31 -8.14 -1.36
CA ASN A 111 1.65 -7.70 -0.99
C ASN A 111 1.63 -6.54 0.02
N GLU A 112 0.74 -5.56 -0.17
CA GLU A 112 0.58 -4.44 0.77
C GLU A 112 0.19 -4.93 2.17
N THR A 113 -0.69 -5.92 2.28
CA THR A 113 -1.08 -6.52 3.56
C THR A 113 0.09 -7.22 4.23
N ARG A 114 0.87 -8.02 3.49
CA ARG A 114 2.06 -8.71 4.01
C ARG A 114 3.17 -7.74 4.41
N ASN A 115 3.44 -6.74 3.59
CA ASN A 115 4.37 -5.65 3.94
C ASN A 115 3.86 -4.86 5.15
N GLY A 116 2.54 -4.73 5.35
CA GLY A 116 1.91 -4.13 6.52
C GLY A 116 2.18 -4.92 7.81
N MET A 117 2.30 -6.25 7.75
CA MET A 117 2.72 -7.07 8.89
C MET A 117 4.19 -6.79 9.25
N GLU A 118 5.07 -6.78 8.26
CA GLU A 118 6.49 -6.46 8.44
C GLU A 118 6.69 -5.02 8.95
N ASP A 119 5.90 -4.07 8.43
CA ASP A 119 5.85 -2.69 8.93
C ASP A 119 5.41 -2.62 10.40
N ALA A 120 4.40 -3.40 10.79
CA ALA A 120 3.94 -3.45 12.17
C ALA A 120 5.02 -4.02 13.10
N SER A 121 5.74 -5.03 12.64
CA SER A 121 6.88 -5.58 13.39
C SER A 121 8.04 -4.57 13.55
N ALA A 122 8.31 -3.80 12.52
CA ALA A 122 9.43 -2.84 12.52
C ALA A 122 9.10 -1.54 13.29
N HIS A 123 7.84 -1.06 13.24
CA HIS A 123 7.48 0.29 13.68
C HIS A 123 6.41 0.37 14.77
N SER A 124 5.64 -0.70 14.99
CA SER A 124 4.56 -0.71 16.01
C SER A 124 4.88 -1.56 17.24
N GLY A 125 6.03 -2.25 17.25
CA GLY A 125 6.36 -3.21 18.30
C GLY A 125 5.49 -4.46 18.32
N LEU A 126 4.72 -4.72 17.25
CA LEU A 126 3.83 -5.88 17.12
C LEU A 126 4.58 -7.01 16.42
N LYS A 127 4.65 -8.20 17.04
CA LYS A 127 5.34 -9.36 16.47
C LYS A 127 4.35 -10.37 15.89
N PHE A 128 4.76 -11.07 14.82
CA PHE A 128 3.94 -12.06 14.14
C PHE A 128 4.58 -13.44 14.19
N LEU A 129 3.81 -14.44 14.59
CA LEU A 129 4.20 -15.84 14.67
C LEU A 129 3.28 -16.69 13.77
N ALA A 130 3.81 -17.34 12.75
CA ALA A 130 3.08 -18.33 11.98
C ALA A 130 3.15 -19.69 12.70
N ALA A 131 2.02 -20.13 13.22
CA ALA A 131 1.84 -21.47 13.79
C ALA A 131 1.27 -22.40 12.70
N VAL A 132 2.17 -22.93 11.88
CA VAL A 132 1.84 -23.74 10.70
C VAL A 132 1.48 -25.16 11.12
N ASN A 133 0.17 -25.37 11.35
CA ASN A 133 -0.42 -26.61 11.87
C ASN A 133 -0.85 -27.59 10.77
N GLY A 134 -0.40 -27.40 9.55
CA GLY A 134 -0.77 -28.23 8.40
C GLY A 134 0.02 -27.86 7.15
N ALA A 135 -0.37 -28.40 5.99
CA ALA A 135 0.22 -28.08 4.70
C ALA A 135 0.11 -26.56 4.41
N CYS A 136 1.22 -25.96 3.98
CA CYS A 136 1.37 -24.52 3.79
C CYS A 136 2.04 -24.27 2.43
N ALA A 137 1.23 -23.92 1.43
CA ALA A 137 1.68 -23.87 0.04
C ALA A 137 1.45 -22.51 -0.62
N GLY A 138 2.31 -22.13 -1.53
CA GLY A 138 2.16 -20.95 -2.36
C GLY A 138 1.96 -19.69 -1.53
N GLY A 139 0.94 -18.90 -1.85
CA GLY A 139 0.58 -17.70 -1.10
C GLY A 139 0.30 -17.92 0.39
N GLY A 140 -0.02 -19.15 0.81
CA GLY A 140 -0.13 -19.49 2.24
C GLY A 140 1.24 -19.49 2.92
N TYR A 141 2.26 -20.01 2.26
CA TYR A 141 3.61 -19.92 2.77
C TYR A 141 4.18 -18.50 2.64
N GLU A 142 3.81 -17.76 1.59
CA GLU A 142 4.16 -16.34 1.45
C GLU A 142 3.59 -15.49 2.62
N LEU A 143 2.40 -15.82 3.12
CA LEU A 143 1.84 -15.22 4.33
C LEU A 143 2.68 -15.59 5.58
N ALA A 144 3.04 -16.85 5.75
CA ALA A 144 3.91 -17.28 6.85
C ALA A 144 5.29 -16.60 6.80
N LEU A 145 5.86 -16.42 5.59
CA LEU A 145 7.13 -15.71 5.38
C LEU A 145 7.07 -14.22 5.78
N ALA A 146 5.90 -13.59 5.76
CA ALA A 146 5.73 -12.22 6.24
C ALA A 146 5.80 -12.12 7.78
N CYS A 147 5.61 -13.21 8.51
CA CYS A 147 5.76 -13.26 9.97
C CYS A 147 7.23 -13.12 10.41
N ASP A 148 7.45 -12.75 11.66
CA ASP A 148 8.78 -12.71 12.28
C ASP A 148 9.34 -14.12 12.47
N GLU A 149 8.47 -15.07 12.84
CA GLU A 149 8.86 -16.47 13.07
C GLU A 149 7.81 -17.44 12.53
N ILE A 150 8.29 -18.64 12.17
CA ILE A 150 7.48 -19.74 11.63
C ILE A 150 7.77 -21.01 12.44
N ILE A 151 6.74 -21.58 13.07
CA ILE A 151 6.81 -22.92 13.68
C ILE A 151 6.00 -23.89 12.83
N LEU A 152 6.64 -24.93 12.30
CA LEU A 152 5.99 -25.96 11.50
C LEU A 152 5.69 -27.18 12.36
N ILE A 153 4.48 -27.71 12.26
CA ILE A 153 4.12 -28.99 12.86
C ILE A 153 4.89 -30.12 12.17
N ASP A 154 5.49 -31.02 12.94
CA ASP A 154 6.20 -32.20 12.44
C ASP A 154 5.34 -33.45 12.63
N ASP A 155 4.32 -33.58 11.80
CA ASP A 155 3.36 -34.69 11.74
C ASP A 155 3.66 -35.68 10.61
N LEU A 156 4.83 -35.58 9.99
CA LEU A 156 5.33 -36.35 8.85
C LEU A 156 4.63 -36.04 7.49
N SER A 157 3.55 -35.27 7.50
CA SER A 157 2.77 -34.93 6.30
C SER A 157 2.86 -33.45 5.93
N SER A 158 2.90 -32.56 6.91
CA SER A 158 2.88 -31.12 6.72
C SER A 158 4.22 -30.61 6.14
N ALA A 159 4.11 -29.81 5.09
CA ALA A 159 5.25 -29.21 4.39
C ALA A 159 5.00 -27.74 4.09
N VAL A 160 6.09 -26.98 3.92
CA VAL A 160 6.06 -25.65 3.31
C VAL A 160 6.52 -25.77 1.85
N SER A 161 5.88 -25.03 0.93
CA SER A 161 6.21 -25.07 -0.50
C SER A 161 5.90 -23.76 -1.23
N LEU A 162 6.64 -23.50 -2.32
CA LEU A 162 6.34 -22.46 -3.31
C LEU A 162 6.25 -23.15 -4.69
N PRO A 163 5.13 -23.83 -5.00
CA PRO A 163 5.02 -24.69 -6.16
C PRO A 163 4.58 -23.97 -7.44
N GLU A 164 4.62 -22.64 -7.47
CA GLU A 164 4.10 -21.83 -8.56
C GLU A 164 4.83 -22.09 -9.88
N VAL A 165 6.16 -22.22 -9.85
CA VAL A 165 6.95 -22.46 -11.06
C VAL A 165 6.64 -23.83 -11.67
N PRO A 166 6.74 -24.96 -10.92
CA PRO A 166 6.53 -26.26 -11.51
C PRO A 166 5.07 -26.58 -11.85
N LEU A 167 4.09 -26.02 -11.14
CA LEU A 167 2.69 -26.37 -11.33
C LEU A 167 1.90 -25.35 -12.16
N LEU A 168 2.23 -24.06 -12.07
CA LEU A 168 1.42 -22.98 -12.64
C LEU A 168 2.15 -22.17 -13.72
N GLY A 169 3.46 -22.37 -13.87
CA GLY A 169 4.26 -21.60 -14.83
C GLY A 169 4.33 -20.10 -14.50
N VAL A 170 4.19 -19.75 -13.23
CA VAL A 170 4.28 -18.37 -12.72
C VAL A 170 5.25 -18.32 -11.54
N LEU A 171 5.58 -17.13 -11.08
CA LEU A 171 6.43 -16.94 -9.90
C LEU A 171 5.58 -16.88 -8.61
N PRO A 172 6.18 -17.16 -7.42
CA PRO A 172 5.62 -16.79 -6.12
C PRO A 172 5.55 -15.28 -5.99
N GLY A 173 4.49 -14.69 -6.58
CA GLY A 173 4.38 -13.25 -6.89
C GLY A 173 3.90 -12.38 -5.72
N THR A 174 3.50 -12.98 -4.59
CA THR A 174 3.15 -12.21 -3.39
C THR A 174 4.29 -12.16 -2.37
N GLY A 175 5.51 -12.07 -2.91
CA GLY A 175 6.73 -11.74 -2.19
C GLY A 175 7.50 -12.95 -1.64
N GLY A 176 7.06 -14.19 -1.95
CA GLY A 176 7.67 -15.41 -1.42
C GLY A 176 9.11 -15.60 -1.86
N LEU A 177 9.37 -15.47 -3.15
CA LEU A 177 10.72 -15.65 -3.70
C LEU A 177 11.72 -14.68 -3.06
N THR A 178 11.36 -13.41 -2.94
CA THR A 178 12.20 -12.38 -2.32
C THR A 178 12.39 -12.65 -0.83
N ARG A 179 11.32 -13.04 -0.09
CA ARG A 179 11.45 -13.33 1.34
C ARG A 179 12.29 -14.56 1.64
N VAL A 180 12.24 -15.59 0.78
CA VAL A 180 13.11 -16.77 0.91
C VAL A 180 14.59 -16.38 0.82
N THR A 181 14.94 -15.48 -0.11
CA THR A 181 16.33 -15.04 -0.30
C THR A 181 16.72 -13.93 0.69
N ASP A 182 16.01 -12.79 0.66
CA ASP A 182 16.47 -11.56 1.31
C ASP A 182 16.13 -11.50 2.81
N LYS A 183 15.03 -12.15 3.23
CA LYS A 183 14.62 -12.19 4.64
C LYS A 183 15.08 -13.46 5.36
N ARG A 184 14.89 -14.62 4.73
CA ARG A 184 15.26 -15.92 5.33
C ARG A 184 16.72 -16.28 5.11
N HIS A 185 17.39 -15.63 4.15
CA HIS A 185 18.77 -15.93 3.76
C HIS A 185 18.98 -17.40 3.43
N VAL A 186 18.02 -18.00 2.73
CA VAL A 186 18.17 -19.34 2.20
C VAL A 186 19.25 -19.33 1.12
N ARG A 187 20.19 -20.25 1.22
CA ARG A 187 21.27 -20.35 0.24
C ARG A 187 20.71 -20.51 -1.17
N HIS A 188 21.27 -19.78 -2.14
CA HIS A 188 20.73 -19.63 -3.50
C HIS A 188 20.36 -20.97 -4.17
N ASP A 189 21.23 -21.98 -4.11
CA ASP A 189 20.98 -23.30 -4.69
C ASP A 189 19.84 -24.06 -3.99
N LEU A 190 19.67 -23.89 -2.68
CA LEU A 190 18.55 -24.46 -1.93
C LEU A 190 17.24 -23.70 -2.21
N ALA A 191 17.31 -22.38 -2.43
CA ALA A 191 16.16 -21.59 -2.85
C ALA A 191 15.69 -22.01 -4.25
N ASP A 192 16.61 -22.27 -5.19
CA ASP A 192 16.30 -22.81 -6.51
C ASP A 192 15.60 -24.18 -6.41
N LEU A 193 16.19 -25.13 -5.68
CA LEU A 193 15.59 -26.44 -5.43
C LEU A 193 14.21 -26.34 -4.78
N PHE A 194 14.04 -25.43 -3.82
CA PHE A 194 12.78 -25.23 -3.12
C PHE A 194 11.68 -24.68 -4.03
N CYS A 195 11.97 -23.65 -4.83
CA CYS A 195 11.02 -23.00 -5.72
C CYS A 195 10.71 -23.81 -6.99
N THR A 196 11.48 -24.86 -7.29
CA THR A 196 11.25 -25.76 -8.42
C THR A 196 10.72 -27.14 -8.00
N ASN A 197 10.45 -27.35 -6.70
CA ASN A 197 9.89 -28.59 -6.16
C ASN A 197 8.41 -28.39 -5.77
N ALA A 198 7.52 -29.15 -6.40
CA ALA A 198 6.08 -29.09 -6.11
C ALA A 198 5.69 -29.66 -4.74
N GLU A 199 6.43 -30.63 -4.20
CA GLU A 199 6.09 -31.31 -2.96
C GLU A 199 6.50 -30.55 -1.69
N GLY A 200 7.36 -29.54 -1.83
CA GLY A 200 7.85 -28.75 -0.71
C GLY A 200 8.87 -29.48 0.19
N VAL A 201 9.07 -28.90 1.36
CA VAL A 201 10.06 -29.34 2.36
C VAL A 201 9.41 -29.42 3.73
N ARG A 202 9.73 -30.44 4.54
CA ARG A 202 9.12 -30.74 5.85
C ARG A 202 10.15 -31.02 6.93
N GLY A 203 9.71 -30.96 8.19
CA GLY A 203 10.45 -31.39 9.36
C GLY A 203 11.82 -30.72 9.50
N GLU A 204 12.81 -31.45 9.98
CA GLU A 204 14.16 -30.97 10.22
C GLU A 204 14.86 -30.42 8.95
N LYS A 205 14.47 -30.92 7.75
CA LYS A 205 15.02 -30.38 6.50
C LYS A 205 14.54 -28.95 6.24
N ALA A 206 13.28 -28.61 6.58
CA ALA A 206 12.77 -27.26 6.46
C ALA A 206 13.50 -26.30 7.42
N LEU A 207 13.79 -26.75 8.64
CA LEU A 207 14.60 -26.03 9.61
C LEU A 207 16.03 -25.82 9.12
N ALA A 208 16.70 -26.89 8.66
CA ALA A 208 18.07 -26.84 8.17
C ALA A 208 18.25 -25.91 6.95
N TRP A 209 17.21 -25.80 6.12
CA TRP A 209 17.18 -24.89 4.96
C TRP A 209 16.73 -23.47 5.32
N ARG A 210 16.49 -23.16 6.60
CA ARG A 210 15.97 -21.87 7.09
C ARG A 210 14.59 -21.47 6.56
N LEU A 211 13.83 -22.44 6.07
CA LEU A 211 12.47 -22.19 5.63
C LEU A 211 11.51 -21.93 6.80
N VAL A 212 11.83 -22.49 7.97
CA VAL A 212 11.10 -22.30 9.22
C VAL A 212 12.09 -22.06 10.37
N ASP A 213 11.61 -21.51 11.50
CA ASP A 213 12.45 -21.20 12.67
C ASP A 213 12.45 -22.33 13.68
N ALA A 214 11.38 -23.13 13.70
CA ALA A 214 11.28 -24.30 14.57
C ALA A 214 10.34 -25.35 13.97
N VAL A 215 10.55 -26.59 14.41
CA VAL A 215 9.61 -27.70 14.21
C VAL A 215 9.13 -28.24 15.55
N ALA A 216 7.92 -28.76 15.61
CA ALA A 216 7.36 -29.32 16.83
C ALA A 216 6.43 -30.50 16.52
N LYS A 217 6.59 -31.62 17.28
CA LYS A 217 5.67 -32.76 17.23
C LYS A 217 4.27 -32.35 17.65
N PRO A 218 3.19 -32.97 17.11
CA PRO A 218 1.81 -32.61 17.42
C PRO A 218 1.51 -32.51 18.92
N ALA A 219 2.03 -33.40 19.73
CA ALA A 219 1.78 -33.44 21.18
C ALA A 219 2.29 -32.20 21.95
N VAL A 220 3.28 -31.49 21.41
CA VAL A 220 3.91 -30.32 22.06
C VAL A 220 3.76 -29.05 21.25
N PHE A 221 3.13 -29.10 20.07
CA PHE A 221 3.04 -27.99 19.13
C PHE A 221 2.37 -26.76 19.75
N ALA A 222 1.17 -26.92 20.32
CA ALA A 222 0.43 -25.82 20.93
C ALA A 222 1.21 -25.15 22.07
N LYS A 223 1.85 -25.97 22.94
CA LYS A 223 2.67 -25.46 24.04
C LYS A 223 3.85 -24.65 23.51
N LYS A 224 4.55 -25.15 22.49
CA LYS A 224 5.68 -24.45 21.89
C LYS A 224 5.28 -23.12 21.24
N VAL A 225 4.13 -23.09 20.56
CA VAL A 225 3.56 -21.85 19.97
C VAL A 225 3.30 -20.82 21.08
N GLN A 226 2.64 -21.23 22.17
CA GLN A 226 2.32 -20.36 23.30
C GLN A 226 3.59 -19.80 23.97
N GLU A 227 4.58 -20.66 24.26
CA GLU A 227 5.86 -20.25 24.84
C GLU A 227 6.57 -19.25 23.94
N ARG A 228 6.57 -19.46 22.64
CA ARG A 228 7.24 -18.59 21.69
C ARG A 228 6.51 -17.26 21.51
N ALA A 229 5.19 -17.29 21.45
CA ALA A 229 4.37 -16.07 21.38
C ALA A 229 4.59 -15.16 22.60
N LEU A 230 4.66 -15.73 23.81
CA LEU A 230 4.97 -14.97 25.02
C LEU A 230 6.41 -14.41 25.01
N ALA A 231 7.36 -15.17 24.50
CA ALA A 231 8.75 -14.70 24.36
C ALA A 231 8.89 -13.55 23.35
N LEU A 232 8.13 -13.57 22.27
CA LEU A 232 8.04 -12.45 21.33
C LEU A 232 7.34 -11.24 21.95
N ALA A 233 6.25 -11.45 22.68
CA ALA A 233 5.52 -10.39 23.37
C ALA A 233 6.40 -9.66 24.40
N ALA A 234 7.32 -10.36 25.04
CA ALA A 234 8.26 -9.78 26.01
C ALA A 234 9.26 -8.81 25.38
N GLN A 235 9.46 -8.85 24.06
CA GLN A 235 10.37 -7.96 23.32
C GLN A 235 9.68 -6.67 22.84
N SER A 236 8.37 -6.57 23.01
CA SER A 236 7.59 -5.45 22.48
C SER A 236 7.64 -4.22 23.41
N ASP A 237 7.72 -3.05 22.81
CA ASP A 237 7.62 -1.74 23.47
C ASP A 237 6.20 -1.18 23.52
N ARG A 238 5.19 -1.97 23.08
CA ARG A 238 3.79 -1.54 23.11
C ARG A 238 3.31 -1.34 24.55
N PRO A 239 2.49 -0.29 24.80
CA PRO A 239 2.04 0.02 26.15
C PRO A 239 1.10 -1.06 26.70
N ALA A 240 1.31 -1.48 27.95
CA ALA A 240 0.51 -2.52 28.58
C ALA A 240 -0.90 -2.06 29.01
N ASN A 241 -1.03 -0.75 29.32
CA ASN A 241 -2.24 -0.18 29.95
C ASN A 241 -2.85 0.98 29.17
N ALA A 242 -2.58 1.08 27.86
CA ALA A 242 -3.21 2.10 27.03
C ALA A 242 -4.63 1.67 26.63
N THR A 243 -5.50 2.66 26.53
CA THR A 243 -6.84 2.46 25.94
C THR A 243 -6.75 2.56 24.43
N GLY A 244 -7.28 1.58 23.72
CA GLY A 244 -7.33 1.58 22.27
C GLY A 244 -8.32 2.60 21.71
N VAL A 245 -8.17 2.88 20.42
CA VAL A 245 -9.06 3.75 19.65
C VAL A 245 -9.89 2.91 18.71
N VAL A 246 -11.22 2.89 18.91
CA VAL A 246 -12.14 2.14 18.06
C VAL A 246 -12.19 2.72 16.64
N LEU A 247 -11.99 1.87 15.66
CA LEU A 247 -12.06 2.24 14.24
C LEU A 247 -13.50 2.04 13.71
N PHE A 248 -14.33 3.04 13.86
CA PHE A 248 -15.69 3.02 13.28
C PHE A 248 -15.65 2.93 11.76
N ALA A 249 -16.73 2.41 11.16
CA ALA A 249 -16.91 2.42 9.72
C ALA A 249 -16.77 3.86 9.18
N LEU A 250 -16.14 3.99 8.02
CA LEU A 250 -16.00 5.29 7.37
C LEU A 250 -17.37 5.83 6.96
N GLN A 251 -17.62 7.08 7.27
CA GLN A 251 -18.78 7.79 6.72
C GLN A 251 -18.44 8.19 5.29
N ARG A 252 -19.01 7.49 4.33
CA ARG A 252 -18.82 7.77 2.91
C ARG A 252 -20.12 7.63 2.14
N THR A 253 -20.27 8.45 1.11
CA THR A 253 -21.32 8.34 0.12
C THR A 253 -20.72 7.93 -1.21
N LEU A 254 -21.23 6.84 -1.78
CA LEU A 254 -20.86 6.37 -3.11
C LEU A 254 -21.84 6.97 -4.11
N GLU A 255 -21.34 7.82 -5.00
CA GLU A 255 -22.11 8.44 -6.07
C GLU A 255 -21.75 7.83 -7.41
N PRO A 256 -22.59 7.92 -8.45
CA PRO A 256 -22.26 7.39 -9.78
C PRO A 256 -20.93 7.91 -10.34
N ASN A 257 -20.59 9.17 -10.04
CA ASN A 257 -19.37 9.82 -10.49
C ASN A 257 -18.51 10.34 -9.34
N GLY A 258 -18.57 9.74 -8.16
CA GLY A 258 -17.78 10.25 -7.03
C GLY A 258 -17.80 9.40 -5.78
N LEU A 259 -16.89 9.75 -4.90
CA LEU A 259 -16.81 9.27 -3.53
C LEU A 259 -16.75 10.49 -2.62
N VAL A 260 -17.61 10.58 -1.63
CA VAL A 260 -17.63 11.71 -0.68
C VAL A 260 -17.40 11.18 0.72
N TYR A 261 -16.36 11.70 1.37
CA TYR A 261 -16.00 11.45 2.76
C TYR A 261 -16.04 12.74 3.56
N SER A 262 -15.69 12.69 4.83
CA SER A 262 -15.64 13.88 5.70
C SER A 262 -14.52 14.86 5.32
N HIS A 263 -13.36 14.33 4.91
CA HIS A 263 -12.15 15.11 4.62
C HIS A 263 -11.62 14.92 3.20
N LEU A 264 -12.35 14.16 2.36
CA LEU A 264 -11.93 13.87 1.00
C LEU A 264 -13.16 13.78 0.08
N THR A 265 -13.04 14.37 -1.09
CA THR A 265 -14.01 14.17 -2.18
C THR A 265 -13.27 13.69 -3.41
N VAL A 266 -13.78 12.64 -4.07
CA VAL A 266 -13.28 12.18 -5.36
C VAL A 266 -14.37 12.41 -6.39
N THR A 267 -14.07 13.14 -7.47
CA THR A 267 -14.99 13.36 -8.60
C THR A 267 -14.40 12.74 -9.86
N MET A 268 -15.17 11.92 -10.56
CA MET A 268 -14.74 11.16 -11.73
C MET A 268 -15.31 11.72 -13.03
N ASP A 269 -14.45 11.90 -14.03
CA ASP A 269 -14.84 12.12 -15.43
C ASP A 269 -14.37 10.92 -16.27
N ARG A 270 -15.25 9.93 -16.45
CA ARG A 270 -14.94 8.72 -17.22
C ARG A 270 -14.70 9.02 -18.70
N SER A 271 -15.31 10.07 -19.26
CA SER A 271 -15.09 10.45 -20.64
C SER A 271 -13.66 10.94 -20.88
N LYS A 272 -13.08 11.59 -19.89
CA LYS A 272 -11.69 12.05 -19.88
C LYS A 272 -10.72 11.07 -19.21
N ARG A 273 -11.22 9.98 -18.63
CA ARG A 273 -10.43 9.01 -17.84
C ARG A 273 -9.63 9.67 -16.71
N THR A 274 -10.23 10.66 -16.05
CA THR A 274 -9.64 11.43 -14.95
C THR A 274 -10.48 11.34 -13.69
N ALA A 275 -9.82 11.47 -12.54
CA ALA A 275 -10.47 11.70 -11.25
C ALA A 275 -9.79 12.84 -10.52
N VAL A 276 -10.56 13.69 -9.86
CA VAL A 276 -10.08 14.76 -8.99
C VAL A 276 -10.25 14.33 -7.55
N PHE A 277 -9.16 14.23 -6.81
CA PHE A 277 -9.13 14.03 -5.38
C PHE A 277 -8.96 15.39 -4.71
N THR A 278 -9.99 15.88 -4.04
CA THR A 278 -9.93 17.13 -3.27
C THR A 278 -9.83 16.77 -1.79
N ILE A 279 -8.67 17.01 -1.22
CA ILE A 279 -8.39 16.80 0.20
C ILE A 279 -8.71 18.08 0.95
N HIS A 280 -9.64 18.00 1.90
CA HIS A 280 -10.01 19.13 2.75
C HIS A 280 -9.12 19.14 3.98
N GLY A 281 -8.43 20.26 4.21
CA GLY A 281 -7.57 20.46 5.37
C GLY A 281 -8.36 20.43 6.69
N PRO A 282 -7.67 20.34 7.84
CA PRO A 282 -8.32 20.29 9.14
C PRO A 282 -9.17 21.54 9.37
N SER A 283 -10.42 21.33 9.81
CA SER A 283 -11.35 22.39 10.17
C SER A 283 -11.55 22.45 11.68
N GLY A 284 -11.77 23.65 12.22
CA GLY A 284 -11.95 23.86 13.65
C GLY A 284 -10.68 23.67 14.48
N ALA A 285 -10.83 23.75 15.81
CA ALA A 285 -9.73 23.56 16.74
C ALA A 285 -9.25 22.10 16.75
N GLN A 286 -7.98 21.88 16.47
CA GLN A 286 -7.35 20.57 16.52
C GLN A 286 -6.73 20.31 17.91
N PRO A 287 -6.74 19.07 18.41
CA PRO A 287 -6.08 18.74 19.67
C PRO A 287 -4.56 18.94 19.55
N THR A 288 -3.95 19.47 20.62
CA THR A 288 -2.51 19.74 20.69
C THR A 288 -1.78 18.85 21.70
N ASP A 289 -2.53 18.07 22.48
CA ASP A 289 -2.00 17.16 23.49
C ASP A 289 -2.59 15.73 23.34
N ILE A 290 -1.98 14.79 24.04
CA ILE A 290 -2.37 13.38 24.00
C ILE A 290 -3.79 13.15 24.51
N ALA A 291 -4.25 13.89 25.52
CA ALA A 291 -5.58 13.73 26.06
C ALA A 291 -6.65 14.12 25.04
N GLY A 292 -6.46 15.24 24.36
CA GLY A 292 -7.33 15.69 23.28
C GLY A 292 -7.29 14.76 22.06
N ILE A 293 -6.10 14.27 21.68
CA ILE A 293 -5.95 13.29 20.58
C ILE A 293 -6.69 11.99 20.92
N ALA A 294 -6.52 11.46 22.13
CA ALA A 294 -7.21 10.25 22.58
C ALA A 294 -8.74 10.45 22.64
N ALA A 295 -9.20 11.61 23.09
CA ALA A 295 -10.62 11.95 23.12
C ALA A 295 -11.24 12.07 21.71
N ALA A 296 -10.50 12.62 20.75
CA ALA A 296 -10.93 12.68 19.35
C ALA A 296 -10.95 11.28 18.69
N GLY A 297 -10.06 10.39 19.11
CA GLY A 297 -10.01 9.02 18.66
C GLY A 297 -9.89 8.91 17.14
N ALA A 298 -10.73 8.07 16.51
CA ALA A 298 -10.71 7.87 15.05
C ALA A 298 -11.18 9.09 14.24
N ALA A 299 -11.80 10.09 14.89
CA ALA A 299 -12.18 11.34 14.26
C ALA A 299 -11.04 12.39 14.28
N TRP A 300 -9.91 12.10 14.93
CA TRP A 300 -8.74 12.96 14.82
C TRP A 300 -8.29 13.06 13.37
N TYR A 301 -8.19 14.29 12.88
CA TYR A 301 -8.04 14.57 11.45
C TYR A 301 -6.96 13.74 10.74
N PRO A 302 -5.70 13.60 11.23
CA PRO A 302 -4.69 12.80 10.52
C PRO A 302 -5.09 11.33 10.39
N LEU A 303 -5.71 10.76 11.41
CA LEU A 303 -6.17 9.37 11.40
C LEU A 303 -7.39 9.20 10.48
N ALA A 304 -8.35 10.11 10.56
CA ALA A 304 -9.54 10.11 9.72
C ALA A 304 -9.16 10.25 8.23
N LEU A 305 -8.36 11.26 7.89
CA LEU A 305 -7.90 11.47 6.51
C LEU A 305 -7.12 10.28 5.97
N ALA A 306 -6.20 9.71 6.75
CA ALA A 306 -5.41 8.56 6.30
C ALA A 306 -6.31 7.37 5.93
N ARG A 307 -7.34 7.09 6.74
CA ARG A 307 -8.32 6.02 6.47
C ARG A 307 -9.19 6.31 5.25
N GLU A 308 -9.68 7.54 5.12
CA GLU A 308 -10.50 7.97 3.98
C GLU A 308 -9.71 7.91 2.66
N LEU A 309 -8.47 8.41 2.67
CA LEU A 309 -7.60 8.41 1.50
C LEU A 309 -7.18 6.98 1.12
N GLU A 310 -6.90 6.11 2.10
CA GLU A 310 -6.61 4.69 1.87
C GLU A 310 -7.78 4.00 1.15
N ASP A 311 -9.00 4.16 1.67
CA ASP A 311 -10.22 3.58 1.09
C ASP A 311 -10.49 4.11 -0.33
N ALA A 312 -10.35 5.42 -0.54
CA ALA A 312 -10.51 6.04 -1.85
C ALA A 312 -9.50 5.53 -2.87
N ILE A 313 -8.21 5.43 -2.51
CA ILE A 313 -7.16 4.90 -3.40
C ILE A 313 -7.45 3.44 -3.77
N LEU A 314 -7.80 2.60 -2.80
CA LEU A 314 -8.10 1.19 -3.02
C LEU A 314 -9.34 1.02 -3.90
N SER A 315 -10.40 1.76 -3.60
CA SER A 315 -11.65 1.75 -4.37
C SER A 315 -11.41 2.17 -5.83
N MET A 316 -10.76 3.31 -6.04
CA MET A 316 -10.48 3.84 -7.37
C MET A 316 -9.52 2.92 -8.17
N ARG A 317 -8.53 2.34 -7.50
CA ARG A 317 -7.56 1.44 -8.14
C ARG A 317 -8.22 0.17 -8.66
N THR A 318 -9.16 -0.38 -7.91
CA THR A 318 -9.77 -1.67 -8.21
C THR A 318 -11.04 -1.55 -9.03
N ASN A 319 -11.89 -0.59 -8.72
CA ASN A 319 -13.20 -0.47 -9.34
C ASN A 319 -13.23 0.42 -10.59
N GLU A 320 -12.24 1.33 -10.74
CA GLU A 320 -12.15 2.27 -11.86
C GLU A 320 -10.80 2.14 -12.60
N PRO A 321 -10.51 0.96 -13.19
CA PRO A 321 -9.22 0.71 -13.83
C PRO A 321 -8.96 1.58 -15.05
N GLU A 322 -9.99 2.07 -15.73
CA GLU A 322 -9.85 2.95 -16.91
C GLU A 322 -9.56 4.40 -16.56
N ILE A 323 -9.80 4.83 -15.30
CA ILE A 323 -9.44 6.17 -14.83
C ILE A 323 -7.94 6.21 -14.55
N GLY A 324 -7.17 6.54 -15.58
CA GLY A 324 -5.70 6.44 -15.59
C GLY A 324 -4.97 7.64 -15.02
N THR A 325 -5.62 8.80 -14.84
CA THR A 325 -4.99 10.03 -14.36
C THR A 325 -5.76 10.60 -13.17
N TRP A 326 -5.07 10.80 -12.06
CA TRP A 326 -5.62 11.39 -10.84
C TRP A 326 -5.03 12.77 -10.61
N LEU A 327 -5.92 13.74 -10.40
CA LEU A 327 -5.59 15.13 -10.12
C LEU A 327 -5.78 15.36 -8.63
N LEU A 328 -4.72 15.71 -7.93
CA LEU A 328 -4.74 15.92 -6.49
C LEU A 328 -4.85 17.43 -6.22
N LYS A 329 -5.85 17.80 -5.43
CA LYS A 329 -6.10 19.15 -4.94
C LYS A 329 -6.21 19.14 -3.43
N THR A 330 -5.89 20.24 -2.81
CA THR A 330 -6.19 20.49 -1.40
C THR A 330 -7.00 21.75 -1.26
N GLN A 331 -7.81 21.83 -0.22
CA GLN A 331 -8.58 23.04 0.12
C GLN A 331 -8.62 23.22 1.63
N GLY A 332 -8.22 24.38 2.12
CA GLY A 332 -8.22 24.65 3.56
C GLY A 332 -7.23 25.70 3.99
N ASP A 333 -7.03 25.78 5.31
CA ASP A 333 -6.12 26.72 5.95
C ASP A 333 -4.72 26.10 6.14
N CYS A 334 -3.72 26.71 5.52
CA CYS A 334 -2.31 26.31 5.66
C CYS A 334 -1.83 26.35 7.13
N ALA A 335 -2.27 27.34 7.91
CA ALA A 335 -1.85 27.46 9.30
C ALA A 335 -2.39 26.30 10.15
N ALA A 336 -3.61 25.85 9.89
CA ALA A 336 -4.20 24.69 10.57
C ALA A 336 -3.44 23.38 10.25
N VAL A 337 -3.00 23.19 9.01
CA VAL A 337 -2.19 22.02 8.62
C VAL A 337 -0.82 22.05 9.31
N LEU A 338 -0.13 23.20 9.31
CA LEU A 338 1.17 23.33 9.97
C LEU A 338 1.08 23.16 11.49
N ALA A 339 0.01 23.65 12.13
CA ALA A 339 -0.24 23.42 13.55
C ALA A 339 -0.48 21.95 13.87
N MET A 340 -1.21 21.23 13.02
CA MET A 340 -1.36 19.78 13.11
C MET A 340 0.00 19.07 12.99
N ASP A 341 0.84 19.45 12.03
CA ASP A 341 2.17 18.87 11.86
C ASP A 341 3.08 19.11 13.07
N ALA A 342 3.02 20.29 13.65
CA ALA A 342 3.75 20.59 14.89
C ALA A 342 3.31 19.65 16.03
N THR A 343 2.02 19.34 16.12
CA THR A 343 1.49 18.37 17.10
C THR A 343 1.97 16.96 16.81
N LEU A 344 1.93 16.50 15.56
CA LEU A 344 2.44 15.19 15.16
C LEU A 344 3.91 15.02 15.52
N LEU A 345 4.74 16.01 15.22
CA LEU A 345 6.18 16.00 15.53
C LEU A 345 6.43 16.02 17.05
N ALA A 346 5.70 16.85 17.80
CA ALA A 346 5.87 16.96 19.24
C ALA A 346 5.45 15.69 19.99
N GLN A 347 4.46 14.97 19.49
CA GLN A 347 3.85 13.81 20.15
C GLN A 347 4.21 12.47 19.48
N GLN A 348 5.13 12.43 18.52
CA GLN A 348 5.46 11.25 17.71
C GLN A 348 5.92 10.02 18.49
N SER A 349 6.42 10.19 19.72
CA SER A 349 6.81 9.10 20.60
C SER A 349 5.63 8.36 21.23
N HIS A 350 4.43 9.00 21.27
CA HIS A 350 3.24 8.38 21.80
C HIS A 350 2.71 7.31 20.84
N TRP A 351 2.32 6.14 21.34
CA TRP A 351 1.93 4.98 20.53
C TRP A 351 0.86 5.31 19.48
N LEU A 352 -0.21 6.04 19.86
CA LEU A 352 -1.32 6.38 18.96
C LEU A 352 -0.88 7.35 17.84
N VAL A 353 -0.04 8.32 18.16
CA VAL A 353 0.50 9.26 17.18
C VAL A 353 1.46 8.53 16.24
N ARG A 354 2.33 7.67 16.77
CA ARG A 354 3.22 6.79 15.99
C ARG A 354 2.45 5.91 15.01
N GLU A 355 1.36 5.27 15.47
CA GLU A 355 0.50 4.46 14.60
C GLU A 355 -0.21 5.28 13.52
N THR A 356 -0.65 6.49 13.86
CA THR A 356 -1.28 7.41 12.90
C THR A 356 -0.30 7.89 11.85
N ILE A 357 0.91 8.30 12.24
CA ILE A 357 2.01 8.64 11.30
C ILE A 357 2.33 7.43 10.40
N GLY A 358 2.39 6.23 10.99
CA GLY A 358 2.61 4.99 10.26
C GLY A 358 1.50 4.70 9.23
N LEU A 359 0.25 4.94 9.58
CA LEU A 359 -0.89 4.78 8.66
C LEU A 359 -0.80 5.82 7.52
N MET A 360 -0.57 7.10 7.82
CA MET A 360 -0.36 8.12 6.80
C MET A 360 0.76 7.75 5.83
N ARG A 361 1.91 7.31 6.36
CA ARG A 361 3.04 6.83 5.55
C ARG A 361 2.64 5.69 4.61
N ARG A 362 1.94 4.66 5.10
CA ARG A 362 1.48 3.53 4.29
C ARG A 362 0.47 3.97 3.24
N THR A 363 -0.44 4.87 3.60
CA THR A 363 -1.42 5.44 2.67
C THR A 363 -0.75 6.22 1.55
N PHE A 364 0.24 7.06 1.85
CA PHE A 364 1.02 7.78 0.84
C PHE A 364 1.81 6.81 -0.07
N SER A 365 2.32 5.70 0.48
CA SER A 365 2.99 4.66 -0.32
C SER A 365 2.04 3.97 -1.32
N ARG A 366 0.72 3.93 -1.05
CA ARG A 366 -0.26 3.41 -2.02
C ARG A 366 -0.38 4.30 -3.26
N LEU A 367 -0.12 5.61 -3.16
CA LEU A 367 -0.01 6.50 -4.33
C LEU A 367 1.14 6.07 -5.23
N ASP A 368 2.28 5.73 -4.65
CA ASP A 368 3.45 5.27 -5.40
C ASP A 368 3.16 3.97 -6.18
N LEU A 369 2.27 3.11 -5.62
CA LEU A 369 1.85 1.82 -6.20
C LEU A 369 0.56 1.90 -7.03
N SER A 370 -0.05 3.08 -7.17
CA SER A 370 -1.38 3.24 -7.79
C SER A 370 -1.42 2.78 -9.24
N SER A 371 -0.30 2.84 -9.97
CA SER A 371 -0.23 2.71 -11.42
C SER A 371 -1.18 3.69 -12.12
N ARG A 372 -1.28 4.88 -11.56
CA ARG A 372 -2.02 6.02 -12.11
C ARG A 372 -1.08 7.19 -12.27
N SER A 373 -1.25 7.98 -13.33
CA SER A 373 -0.57 9.26 -13.46
C SER A 373 -1.12 10.23 -12.42
N LEU A 374 -0.25 10.88 -11.67
CA LEU A 374 -0.61 11.75 -10.55
C LEU A 374 -0.18 13.18 -10.85
N PHE A 375 -1.11 14.13 -10.88
CA PHE A 375 -0.81 15.55 -11.04
C PHE A 375 -1.35 16.33 -9.84
N ALA A 376 -0.51 17.15 -9.22
CA ALA A 376 -0.93 18.08 -8.18
C ALA A 376 -1.28 19.42 -8.80
N LEU A 377 -2.45 19.94 -8.44
CA LEU A 377 -2.95 21.24 -8.89
C LEU A 377 -3.04 22.16 -7.69
N ILE A 378 -2.09 23.10 -7.61
CA ILE A 378 -1.96 24.07 -6.51
C ILE A 378 -2.62 25.36 -6.96
N GLU A 379 -3.89 25.56 -6.57
CA GLU A 379 -4.74 26.68 -6.98
C GLU A 379 -5.23 27.47 -5.77
N SER A 380 -5.94 28.57 -5.98
CA SER A 380 -6.44 29.40 -4.88
C SER A 380 -7.24 28.58 -3.87
N GLY A 381 -6.96 28.78 -2.58
CA GLY A 381 -7.53 28.00 -1.47
C GLY A 381 -6.82 26.69 -1.17
N SER A 382 -5.76 26.33 -1.91
CA SER A 382 -4.93 25.17 -1.63
C SER A 382 -4.20 25.28 -0.30
N CYS A 383 -4.02 24.14 0.37
CA CYS A 383 -3.23 24.01 1.60
C CYS A 383 -2.17 22.89 1.47
N PHE A 384 -1.45 22.85 0.34
CA PHE A 384 -0.31 21.95 0.16
C PHE A 384 0.89 22.41 0.99
N VAL A 385 0.82 22.21 2.30
CA VAL A 385 1.89 22.52 3.24
C VAL A 385 2.15 21.31 4.13
N GLY A 386 3.36 21.16 4.63
CA GLY A 386 3.74 20.09 5.56
C GLY A 386 3.30 18.69 5.10
N SER A 387 2.55 17.97 5.94
CA SER A 387 2.06 16.61 5.61
C SER A 387 1.21 16.55 4.35
N LEU A 388 0.44 17.59 4.03
CA LEU A 388 -0.33 17.60 2.78
C LEU A 388 0.53 17.94 1.55
N LEU A 389 1.70 18.58 1.73
CA LEU A 389 2.68 18.75 0.65
C LEU A 389 3.25 17.39 0.18
N GLU A 390 3.31 16.37 1.05
CA GLU A 390 3.72 15.02 0.66
C GLU A 390 2.89 14.46 -0.52
N LEU A 391 1.61 14.85 -0.61
CA LEU A 391 0.74 14.46 -1.73
C LEU A 391 1.22 15.08 -3.05
N ALA A 392 1.59 16.36 -3.04
CA ALA A 392 2.14 17.02 -4.23
C ALA A 392 3.52 16.45 -4.60
N LEU A 393 4.37 16.17 -3.61
CA LEU A 393 5.68 15.55 -3.81
C LEU A 393 5.60 14.09 -4.30
N ALA A 394 4.48 13.40 -4.05
CA ALA A 394 4.21 12.06 -4.59
C ALA A 394 3.75 12.10 -6.06
N CYS A 395 3.33 13.24 -6.58
CA CYS A 395 2.84 13.37 -7.94
C CYS A 395 3.96 13.32 -8.98
N ASP A 396 3.61 12.85 -10.18
CA ASP A 396 4.51 12.83 -11.34
C ASP A 396 4.78 14.25 -11.87
N ARG A 397 3.79 15.13 -11.73
CA ARG A 397 3.86 16.57 -12.06
C ARG A 397 3.08 17.38 -11.05
N SER A 398 3.52 18.62 -10.82
CA SER A 398 2.83 19.59 -9.98
C SER A 398 2.80 20.95 -10.66
N TYR A 399 1.63 21.55 -10.69
CA TYR A 399 1.37 22.85 -11.29
C TYR A 399 0.95 23.80 -10.19
N HIS A 400 1.60 24.96 -10.12
CA HIS A 400 1.35 25.98 -9.11
C HIS A 400 0.90 27.27 -9.79
N LEU A 401 -0.34 27.68 -9.58
CA LEU A 401 -0.93 28.86 -10.16
C LEU A 401 -0.18 30.11 -9.68
N ALA A 402 0.38 30.86 -10.62
CA ALA A 402 0.94 32.18 -10.35
C ALA A 402 -0.14 33.26 -10.53
N LEU A 403 -0.24 34.18 -9.58
CA LEU A 403 -1.13 35.34 -9.64
C LEU A 403 -0.31 36.63 -9.42
N PRO A 404 0.46 37.07 -10.44
CA PRO A 404 1.35 38.21 -10.30
C PRO A 404 0.58 39.52 -10.02
N ASP A 405 -0.63 39.64 -10.56
CA ASP A 405 -1.47 40.84 -10.40
C ASP A 405 -2.32 40.83 -9.11
N ASP A 406 -2.45 39.66 -8.46
CA ASP A 406 -3.13 39.50 -7.15
C ASP A 406 -2.33 38.59 -6.21
N PRO A 407 -1.17 39.02 -5.72
CA PRO A 407 -0.33 38.21 -4.83
C PRO A 407 -0.99 37.82 -3.50
N ALA A 408 -2.05 38.54 -3.09
CA ALA A 408 -2.77 38.26 -1.85
C ALA A 408 -3.65 37.00 -1.97
N SER A 409 -4.20 36.73 -3.16
CA SER A 409 -5.02 35.54 -3.46
C SER A 409 -4.20 34.39 -4.04
N ALA A 410 -2.90 34.60 -4.29
CA ALA A 410 -2.03 33.57 -4.84
C ALA A 410 -1.90 32.39 -3.88
N PRO A 411 -2.05 31.15 -4.36
CA PRO A 411 -1.82 29.97 -3.55
C PRO A 411 -0.36 29.92 -3.06
N ARG A 412 -0.17 29.31 -1.90
CA ARG A 412 1.15 29.19 -1.28
C ARG A 412 1.38 27.74 -0.87
N ILE A 413 2.64 27.29 -0.98
CA ILE A 413 3.10 26.06 -0.36
C ILE A 413 4.08 26.35 0.76
N ALA A 414 4.28 25.41 1.66
CA ALA A 414 5.31 25.52 2.69
C ALA A 414 5.85 24.16 3.07
N VAL A 415 7.17 24.10 3.19
CA VAL A 415 7.89 22.94 3.72
C VAL A 415 7.98 23.07 5.24
N CYS A 416 7.82 21.97 5.94
CA CYS A 416 8.09 21.89 7.38
C CYS A 416 8.95 20.67 7.70
N GLU A 417 9.34 20.49 8.97
CA GLU A 417 10.22 19.38 9.38
C GLU A 417 9.63 17.98 9.06
N SER A 418 8.30 17.84 8.97
CA SER A 418 7.65 16.57 8.60
C SER A 418 8.10 16.07 7.21
N ASN A 419 8.45 16.96 6.28
CA ASN A 419 8.86 16.62 4.93
C ASN A 419 10.28 16.03 4.84
N PHE A 420 11.08 16.16 5.92
CA PHE A 420 12.45 15.67 5.94
C PHE A 420 12.58 14.26 6.53
N GLY A 421 11.50 13.49 6.64
CA GLY A 421 11.58 12.08 6.98
C GLY A 421 10.52 11.55 7.94
N LEU A 422 9.45 12.31 8.24
CA LEU A 422 8.33 11.79 9.03
C LEU A 422 7.57 10.69 8.27
N TYR A 423 7.51 10.81 6.96
CA TYR A 423 6.82 9.87 6.06
C TYR A 423 7.77 9.28 5.02
N PRO A 424 8.79 8.49 5.43
CA PRO A 424 9.72 7.91 4.47
C PRO A 424 8.98 7.02 3.48
N MET A 425 9.42 7.05 2.22
CA MET A 425 9.01 6.11 1.20
C MET A 425 9.46 4.69 1.57
N VAL A 426 8.96 3.69 0.85
CA VAL A 426 9.38 2.28 1.02
C VAL A 426 10.88 2.06 0.82
N THR A 427 11.57 2.98 0.17
CA THR A 427 13.04 3.00 0.00
C THR A 427 13.79 3.57 1.21
N GLY A 428 13.08 4.06 2.24
CA GLY A 428 13.67 4.74 3.40
C GLY A 428 14.00 6.22 3.19
N GLN A 429 13.88 6.75 1.97
CA GLN A 429 14.12 8.16 1.65
C GLN A 429 12.88 9.01 1.90
N SER A 430 13.07 10.30 2.25
CA SER A 430 11.99 11.29 2.15
C SER A 430 11.63 11.55 0.68
N ARG A 431 10.42 12.05 0.40
CA ARG A 431 10.05 12.44 -0.98
C ARG A 431 10.90 13.59 -1.51
N LEU A 432 11.33 14.49 -0.63
CA LEU A 432 12.31 15.53 -0.99
C LEU A 432 13.66 14.88 -1.37
N GLY A 433 14.19 13.98 -0.53
CA GLY A 433 15.44 13.27 -0.83
C GLY A 433 15.38 12.52 -2.16
N ARG A 434 14.25 11.83 -2.43
CA ARG A 434 14.04 11.18 -3.72
C ARG A 434 13.99 12.18 -4.88
N ARG A 435 13.26 13.32 -4.72
CA ARG A 435 13.11 14.34 -5.77
C ARG A 435 14.44 14.94 -6.18
N PHE A 436 15.30 15.20 -5.21
CA PHE A 436 16.61 15.84 -5.43
C PHE A 436 17.78 14.85 -5.37
N TYR A 437 17.52 13.54 -5.35
CA TYR A 437 18.57 12.49 -5.26
C TYR A 437 19.51 12.67 -4.06
N ASP A 438 18.99 13.23 -2.95
CA ASP A 438 19.75 13.61 -1.75
C ASP A 438 20.95 14.58 -2.04
N GLU A 439 20.91 15.35 -3.14
CA GLU A 439 21.92 16.36 -3.43
C GLU A 439 21.92 17.44 -2.35
N ALA A 440 23.05 17.57 -1.67
CA ALA A 440 23.16 18.42 -0.48
C ALA A 440 22.76 19.88 -0.77
N ALA A 441 23.22 20.46 -1.86
CA ALA A 441 22.92 21.86 -2.20
C ALA A 441 21.42 22.11 -2.40
N ALA A 442 20.70 21.20 -3.08
CA ALA A 442 19.25 21.31 -3.27
C ALA A 442 18.50 21.11 -1.94
N MET A 443 18.91 20.10 -1.16
CA MET A 443 18.30 19.84 0.15
C MET A 443 18.52 20.98 1.15
N ASP A 444 19.70 21.62 1.14
CA ASP A 444 20.02 22.78 1.98
C ASP A 444 19.21 24.00 1.56
N ALA A 445 19.02 24.24 0.26
CA ALA A 445 18.19 25.33 -0.26
C ALA A 445 16.73 25.16 0.17
N VAL A 446 16.17 23.94 0.05
CA VAL A 446 14.81 23.65 0.54
C VAL A 446 14.73 23.80 2.06
N ARG A 447 15.74 23.35 2.82
CA ARG A 447 15.78 23.50 4.28
C ARG A 447 15.86 24.96 4.72
N ALA A 448 16.51 25.82 3.95
CA ALA A 448 16.57 27.25 4.21
C ALA A 448 15.21 27.94 4.02
N SER A 449 14.24 27.33 3.35
CA SER A 449 12.87 27.83 3.21
C SER A 449 11.94 27.44 4.37
N LEU A 450 12.42 26.70 5.37
CA LEU A 450 11.61 26.33 6.53
C LEU A 450 11.04 27.58 7.23
N GLY A 451 9.75 27.52 7.57
CA GLY A 451 9.02 28.64 8.18
C GLY A 451 8.60 29.74 7.19
N GLN A 452 8.89 29.58 5.91
CA GLN A 452 8.44 30.50 4.86
C GLN A 452 7.29 29.88 4.05
N THR A 453 6.42 30.74 3.54
CA THR A 453 5.44 30.36 2.53
C THR A 453 5.97 30.76 1.16
N LEU A 454 5.92 29.83 0.21
CA LEU A 454 6.45 30.00 -1.14
C LEU A 454 5.31 30.24 -2.12
N ASP A 455 5.43 31.25 -2.95
CA ASP A 455 4.58 31.43 -4.12
C ASP A 455 5.05 30.54 -5.28
N ALA A 456 4.36 30.65 -6.42
CA ALA A 456 4.62 29.79 -7.56
C ALA A 456 6.06 29.93 -8.07
N ALA A 457 6.57 31.14 -8.24
CA ALA A 457 7.92 31.40 -8.72
C ALA A 457 8.99 30.87 -7.75
N ALA A 458 8.86 31.14 -6.45
CA ALA A 458 9.81 30.66 -5.44
C ALA A 458 9.77 29.13 -5.31
N ALA A 459 8.60 28.50 -5.43
CA ALA A 459 8.46 27.06 -5.42
C ALA A 459 9.07 26.42 -6.68
N PHE A 460 8.94 27.06 -7.83
CA PHE A 460 9.53 26.62 -9.09
C PHE A 460 11.06 26.74 -9.05
N ASP A 461 11.60 27.87 -8.62
CA ASP A 461 13.04 28.12 -8.49
C ASP A 461 13.72 27.12 -7.54
N LEU A 462 13.02 26.71 -6.46
CA LEU A 462 13.48 25.66 -5.55
C LEU A 462 13.28 24.24 -6.09
N GLY A 463 12.68 24.07 -7.27
CA GLY A 463 12.41 22.76 -7.86
C GLY A 463 11.32 21.97 -7.13
N LEU A 464 10.49 22.59 -6.30
CA LEU A 464 9.41 21.94 -5.56
C LEU A 464 8.17 21.67 -6.43
N VAL A 465 8.00 22.43 -7.51
CA VAL A 465 6.91 22.24 -8.48
C VAL A 465 7.46 22.09 -9.88
N THR A 466 6.64 21.56 -10.80
CA THR A 466 7.04 21.27 -12.20
C THR A 466 6.88 22.49 -13.10
N ALA A 467 5.83 23.28 -12.86
CA ALA A 467 5.48 24.46 -13.63
C ALA A 467 4.71 25.46 -12.77
N ASP A 468 4.79 26.73 -13.13
CA ASP A 468 4.19 27.87 -12.44
C ASP A 468 3.40 28.80 -13.39
N PRO A 469 2.44 28.26 -14.18
CA PRO A 469 1.66 29.05 -15.12
C PRO A 469 0.87 30.16 -14.43
N ASP A 470 0.71 31.29 -15.10
CA ASP A 470 -0.15 32.38 -14.64
C ASP A 470 -1.64 32.07 -14.90
N ASP A 471 -2.52 32.96 -14.49
CA ASP A 471 -3.97 32.80 -14.62
C ASP A 471 -4.46 32.81 -16.07
N LEU A 472 -3.72 33.43 -16.99
CA LEU A 472 -4.05 33.44 -18.43
C LEU A 472 -3.77 32.07 -19.07
N ASP A 473 -2.67 31.45 -18.71
CA ASP A 473 -2.22 30.19 -19.28
C ASP A 473 -2.69 28.95 -18.49
N TRP A 474 -3.11 29.10 -17.23
CA TRP A 474 -3.45 28.00 -16.32
C TRP A 474 -4.39 26.95 -16.91
N ALA A 475 -5.53 27.40 -17.44
CA ALA A 475 -6.56 26.47 -17.92
C ALA A 475 -6.10 25.69 -19.16
N ASP A 476 -5.40 26.36 -20.08
CA ASP A 476 -4.94 25.76 -21.33
C ASP A 476 -3.74 24.83 -21.09
N GLU A 477 -2.80 25.20 -20.26
CA GLU A 477 -1.64 24.36 -19.96
C GLU A 477 -2.06 23.07 -19.26
N LEU A 478 -2.94 23.16 -18.26
CA LEU A 478 -3.49 21.96 -17.61
C LEU A 478 -4.27 21.07 -18.55
N ARG A 479 -5.12 21.68 -19.38
CA ARG A 479 -5.91 20.93 -20.37
C ARG A 479 -5.00 20.15 -21.31
N ILE A 480 -3.99 20.80 -21.87
CA ILE A 480 -3.04 20.18 -22.79
C ILE A 480 -2.27 19.05 -22.09
N ALA A 481 -1.72 19.31 -20.91
CA ALA A 481 -0.96 18.32 -20.15
C ALA A 481 -1.79 17.07 -19.78
N ILE A 482 -3.06 17.25 -19.43
CA ILE A 482 -3.98 16.15 -19.11
C ILE A 482 -4.36 15.38 -20.38
N GLU A 483 -4.77 16.08 -21.46
CA GLU A 483 -5.16 15.46 -22.73
C GLU A 483 -4.01 14.63 -23.33
N GLU A 484 -2.79 15.15 -23.30
CA GLU A 484 -1.60 14.41 -23.72
C GLU A 484 -1.40 13.16 -22.88
N ARG A 485 -1.43 13.28 -21.53
CA ARG A 485 -1.19 12.15 -20.62
C ARG A 485 -2.21 11.04 -20.81
N VAL A 486 -3.50 11.36 -20.88
CA VAL A 486 -4.57 10.37 -21.04
C VAL A 486 -4.61 9.73 -22.43
N SER A 487 -3.89 10.30 -23.41
CA SER A 487 -3.78 9.74 -24.77
C SER A 487 -2.69 8.68 -24.92
N MET A 488 -1.79 8.55 -23.94
CA MET A 488 -0.64 7.65 -24.01
C MET A 488 -1.01 6.22 -23.61
N SER A 489 -0.22 5.24 -24.07
CA SER A 489 -0.41 3.82 -23.73
C SER A 489 -0.41 3.60 -22.21
N PRO A 490 -1.48 3.04 -21.63
CA PRO A 490 -1.57 2.73 -20.20
C PRO A 490 -0.42 1.83 -19.72
N ASP A 491 -0.07 0.81 -20.49
CA ASP A 491 1.00 -0.12 -20.15
C ASP A 491 2.38 0.58 -20.10
N ALA A 492 2.66 1.44 -21.09
CA ALA A 492 3.91 2.20 -21.13
C ALA A 492 4.01 3.20 -19.97
N LEU A 493 2.92 3.91 -19.65
CA LEU A 493 2.86 4.81 -18.49
C LEU A 493 3.07 4.06 -17.18
N THR A 494 2.44 2.89 -16.99
CA THR A 494 2.62 2.05 -15.79
C THR A 494 4.10 1.68 -15.60
N GLY A 495 4.76 1.22 -16.67
CA GLY A 495 6.19 0.89 -16.62
C GLY A 495 7.08 2.11 -16.37
N LEU A 496 6.79 3.25 -17.02
CA LEU A 496 7.51 4.50 -16.83
C LEU A 496 7.43 4.99 -15.37
N GLU A 497 6.20 5.09 -14.85
CA GLU A 497 5.93 5.56 -13.50
C GLU A 497 6.59 4.66 -12.44
N ALA A 498 6.51 3.34 -12.58
CA ALA A 498 7.19 2.39 -11.70
C ALA A 498 8.72 2.58 -11.70
N ASN A 499 9.33 2.88 -12.85
CA ASN A 499 10.77 3.11 -12.93
C ASN A 499 11.18 4.48 -12.37
N LEU A 500 10.34 5.51 -12.50
CA LEU A 500 10.64 6.85 -12.00
C LEU A 500 10.36 6.99 -10.49
N ARG A 501 9.29 6.38 -9.97
CA ARG A 501 8.90 6.50 -8.56
C ARG A 501 9.80 5.72 -7.61
N PHE A 502 10.35 4.60 -8.05
CA PHE A 502 11.22 3.73 -7.25
C PHE A 502 12.68 3.86 -7.66
N ASN A 503 13.22 5.07 -7.67
CA ASN A 503 14.66 5.26 -7.66
C ASN A 503 15.19 4.96 -6.25
N GLY A 504 16.39 4.42 -6.11
CA GLY A 504 16.89 4.08 -4.79
C GLY A 504 18.23 3.35 -4.83
N GLN A 505 18.50 2.57 -3.80
CA GLN A 505 19.79 1.96 -3.50
C GLN A 505 20.26 0.88 -4.51
N GLU A 506 19.46 0.51 -5.48
CA GLU A 506 19.90 -0.41 -6.55
C GLU A 506 20.99 0.26 -7.40
N ASN A 507 21.96 -0.53 -7.83
CA ASN A 507 22.95 -0.04 -8.79
C ASN A 507 22.37 0.05 -10.22
N MET A 508 23.06 0.75 -11.11
CA MET A 508 22.61 0.96 -12.50
C MET A 508 22.34 -0.37 -13.23
N PHE A 509 23.16 -1.39 -13.00
CA PHE A 509 23.04 -2.70 -13.64
C PHE A 509 21.75 -3.41 -13.23
N THR A 510 21.46 -3.50 -11.92
CA THR A 510 20.25 -4.14 -11.44
C THR A 510 18.99 -3.35 -11.78
N ARG A 511 19.05 -2.03 -11.80
CA ARG A 511 17.93 -1.19 -12.27
C ARG A 511 17.60 -1.43 -13.74
N ILE A 512 18.61 -1.55 -14.60
CA ILE A 512 18.38 -1.82 -16.03
C ILE A 512 17.87 -3.25 -16.23
N PHE A 513 18.59 -4.25 -15.75
CA PHE A 513 18.28 -5.65 -16.09
C PHE A 513 17.24 -6.29 -15.17
N GLY A 514 17.20 -5.95 -13.91
CA GLY A 514 16.22 -6.49 -12.97
C GLY A 514 14.87 -5.75 -12.97
N ARG A 515 14.83 -4.50 -13.43
CA ARG A 515 13.60 -3.69 -13.39
C ARG A 515 13.18 -3.16 -14.75
N LEU A 516 13.96 -2.26 -15.38
CA LEU A 516 13.57 -1.62 -16.64
C LEU A 516 13.32 -2.67 -17.74
N THR A 517 14.25 -3.61 -17.91
CA THR A 517 14.11 -4.69 -18.90
C THR A 517 12.91 -5.60 -18.61
N ALA A 518 12.63 -5.90 -17.34
CA ALA A 518 11.47 -6.71 -16.96
C ALA A 518 10.15 -6.01 -17.34
N TRP A 519 10.02 -4.71 -17.06
CA TRP A 519 8.87 -3.91 -17.50
C TRP A 519 8.77 -3.85 -19.03
N GLN A 520 9.89 -3.62 -19.72
CA GLN A 520 9.91 -3.58 -21.18
C GLN A 520 9.53 -4.92 -21.81
N ASN A 521 9.99 -6.04 -21.25
CA ASN A 521 9.60 -7.38 -21.70
C ASN A 521 8.10 -7.61 -21.54
N TRP A 522 7.51 -7.17 -20.41
CA TRP A 522 6.06 -7.24 -20.21
C TRP A 522 5.31 -6.37 -21.22
N ILE A 523 5.75 -5.11 -21.46
CA ILE A 523 5.12 -4.19 -22.41
C ILE A 523 5.16 -4.76 -23.84
N PHE A 524 6.24 -5.40 -24.25
CA PHE A 524 6.38 -6.00 -25.58
C PHE A 524 5.40 -7.15 -25.87
N GLN A 525 4.73 -7.70 -24.86
CA GLN A 525 3.70 -8.72 -25.04
C GLN A 525 2.28 -8.13 -24.98
N ARG A 526 2.14 -6.87 -24.62
CA ARG A 526 0.82 -6.25 -24.42
C ARG A 526 0.17 -5.85 -25.73
N PRO A 527 -1.16 -6.05 -25.87
CA PRO A 527 -1.89 -5.62 -27.06
C PRO A 527 -1.71 -4.13 -27.41
N ASN A 528 -1.57 -3.27 -26.40
CA ASN A 528 -1.32 -1.84 -26.60
C ASN A 528 -0.02 -1.54 -27.35
N ALA A 529 0.98 -2.41 -27.26
CA ALA A 529 2.23 -2.29 -28.02
C ALA A 529 2.17 -3.06 -29.35
N VAL A 530 1.80 -4.35 -29.33
CA VAL A 530 2.02 -5.29 -30.44
C VAL A 530 0.75 -5.86 -31.07
N GLY A 531 -0.45 -5.55 -30.55
CA GLY A 531 -1.72 -5.94 -31.14
C GLY A 531 -1.94 -5.32 -32.52
N GLU A 532 -2.99 -5.72 -33.25
CA GLU A 532 -3.29 -5.22 -34.60
C GLU A 532 -3.32 -3.69 -34.68
N LYS A 533 -3.90 -3.04 -33.67
CA LYS A 533 -3.99 -1.58 -33.53
C LYS A 533 -3.00 -1.04 -32.47
N GLY A 534 -2.05 -1.86 -32.05
CA GLY A 534 -1.02 -1.46 -31.09
C GLY A 534 -0.03 -0.46 -31.68
N ALA A 535 0.58 0.35 -30.82
CA ALA A 535 1.40 1.49 -31.23
C ALA A 535 2.53 1.10 -32.20
N LEU A 536 3.23 -0.03 -31.99
CA LEU A 536 4.31 -0.50 -32.87
C LEU A 536 3.81 -0.94 -34.25
N LYS A 537 2.55 -1.40 -34.37
CA LYS A 537 1.99 -1.88 -35.63
C LYS A 537 1.49 -0.74 -36.53
N VAL A 538 0.96 0.33 -35.93
CA VAL A 538 0.40 1.46 -36.68
C VAL A 538 1.40 2.60 -36.88
N TYR A 539 2.56 2.54 -36.20
CA TYR A 539 3.60 3.57 -36.35
C TYR A 539 4.00 3.79 -37.82
N GLY A 540 3.99 5.03 -38.25
CA GLY A 540 4.33 5.41 -39.64
C GLY A 540 3.24 5.13 -40.68
N LYS A 541 2.06 4.62 -40.33
CA LYS A 541 0.96 4.32 -41.27
C LYS A 541 -0.13 5.40 -41.32
N GLY A 542 0.02 6.48 -40.54
CA GLY A 542 -1.01 7.53 -40.46
C GLY A 542 -2.25 7.14 -39.65
N GLU A 543 -2.23 5.98 -39.00
CA GLU A 543 -3.30 5.48 -38.15
C GLU A 543 -3.01 5.80 -36.67
N LYS A 544 -4.06 6.05 -35.88
CA LYS A 544 -3.93 6.18 -34.43
C LYS A 544 -3.99 4.80 -33.77
N ALA A 545 -3.10 4.57 -32.78
CA ALA A 545 -3.18 3.39 -31.94
C ALA A 545 -4.48 3.36 -31.14
N ALA A 546 -5.03 2.16 -30.95
CA ALA A 546 -6.17 1.93 -30.07
C ALA A 546 -5.70 1.14 -28.86
N PHE A 547 -6.01 1.65 -27.66
CA PHE A 547 -5.53 1.07 -26.42
C PHE A 547 -6.67 0.47 -25.58
N ASP A 548 -6.35 -0.62 -24.88
CA ASP A 548 -7.10 -1.05 -23.70
C ASP A 548 -6.69 -0.12 -22.56
N TRP A 549 -7.62 0.69 -22.07
CA TRP A 549 -7.35 1.75 -21.11
C TRP A 549 -7.21 1.27 -19.67
N ASN A 550 -7.43 -0.01 -19.40
CA ASN A 550 -7.26 -0.55 -18.05
C ASN A 550 -5.81 -0.39 -17.55
N ARG A 551 -5.67 0.27 -16.41
CA ARG A 551 -4.40 0.41 -15.68
C ARG A 551 -4.26 -0.72 -14.66
N VAL A 552 -3.03 -1.18 -14.42
CA VAL A 552 -2.73 -2.33 -13.54
C VAL A 552 -1.70 -2.01 -12.46
#